data_8cec68d2daa4e10828010f6afdbfec77
#
_entry.id   8cec68d2daa4e10828010f6afdbfec77
#
_cell.length_a   1.000
_cell.length_b   1.000
_cell.length_c   1.000
_cell.angle_alpha   90.00
_cell.angle_beta   90.00
_cell.angle_gamma   90.00
#
_symmetry.space_group_name_H-M   'P 1'
#
loop_
_entity.id
_entity.type
_entity.pdbx_description
1 polymer ?
#
loop_
_entity_poly.entity_id
_entity_poly.type
_entity_poly.pdbx_seq_one_letter_code
_entity_poly.pdbx_strand_id
1 'polypeptide(L)'
;QMGDTSVIANLIDIDTVTHFRPADHASGGAAAPLMPYLDYILFRDKPGYTMTLNIGGIANLHVANADRRRMFGFDTGPGNIISNYMCKVLLGLEYDKDGVIAASGKVDASLMDHFMKHPFWDRPVPRSGWSQDYSEEYIKATIQKFSFLPKEDLLATACAFTGEAVARSMKENVPEDIIKSTDKLYASGGGVKKSSDHEKKS
;
A
#
# COMPACT_ATOMS: atom_id res chain seq x y z
N GLN A 1 -15.39 0.76 -11.27
CA GLN A 1 -16.41 0.69 -10.22
C GLN A 1 -17.56 -0.17 -10.72
N MET A 2 -17.88 -1.22 -10.02
CA MET A 2 -19.08 -2.00 -10.25
C MET A 2 -20.13 -1.55 -9.23
N GLY A 3 -21.27 -1.11 -9.70
CA GLY A 3 -22.39 -0.63 -8.89
C GLY A 3 -23.04 0.60 -9.56
N ASP A 4 -24.30 0.47 -9.90
CA ASP A 4 -25.08 1.58 -10.42
C ASP A 4 -25.68 2.35 -9.24
N THR A 5 -25.20 3.57 -9.05
CA THR A 5 -25.62 4.45 -7.98
C THR A 5 -27.07 4.94 -8.14
N SER A 6 -27.58 4.96 -9.36
CA SER A 6 -29.00 5.27 -9.63
C SER A 6 -29.91 4.17 -9.05
N VAL A 7 -29.49 2.91 -9.18
CA VAL A 7 -30.21 1.76 -8.58
C VAL A 7 -30.18 1.85 -7.06
N ILE A 8 -29.01 2.17 -6.48
CA ILE A 8 -28.88 2.33 -5.03
C ILE A 8 -29.81 3.44 -4.53
N ALA A 9 -29.72 4.63 -5.13
CA ALA A 9 -30.56 5.76 -4.75
C ALA A 9 -32.06 5.42 -4.78
N ASN A 10 -32.47 4.74 -5.86
CA ASN A 10 -33.89 4.35 -6.04
C ASN A 10 -34.35 3.28 -5.04
N LEU A 11 -33.49 2.35 -4.65
CA LEU A 11 -33.83 1.27 -3.71
C LEU A 11 -33.92 1.74 -2.25
N ILE A 12 -33.14 2.73 -1.86
CA ILE A 12 -33.03 3.17 -0.47
C ILE A 12 -33.64 4.56 -0.23
N ASP A 13 -34.08 5.25 -1.27
CA ASP A 13 -34.65 6.62 -1.23
C ASP A 13 -33.73 7.62 -0.49
N ILE A 14 -32.42 7.54 -0.75
CA ILE A 14 -31.42 8.44 -0.17
C ILE A 14 -30.57 9.03 -1.30
N ASP A 15 -30.28 10.33 -1.21
CA ASP A 15 -29.35 11.00 -2.12
C ASP A 15 -28.01 10.27 -2.18
N THR A 16 -27.60 9.84 -3.37
CA THR A 16 -26.36 9.07 -3.56
C THR A 16 -25.37 9.89 -4.36
N VAL A 17 -24.24 10.21 -3.73
CA VAL A 17 -23.13 10.96 -4.35
C VAL A 17 -22.05 10.00 -4.82
N THR A 18 -21.58 10.16 -6.08
CA THR A 18 -20.66 9.22 -6.73
C THR A 18 -19.78 9.92 -7.78
N HIS A 19 -18.93 9.14 -8.45
CA HIS A 19 -18.09 9.60 -9.58
C HIS A 19 -17.04 10.66 -9.22
N PHE A 20 -16.43 10.61 -8.03
CA PHE A 20 -15.36 11.51 -7.64
C PHE A 20 -14.10 11.37 -8.50
N ARG A 21 -13.75 10.13 -8.90
CA ARG A 21 -12.53 9.87 -9.67
C ARG A 21 -12.55 10.44 -11.07
N PRO A 22 -13.63 10.30 -11.88
CA PRO A 22 -13.74 10.97 -13.16
C PRO A 22 -13.68 12.50 -13.08
N ALA A 23 -14.25 13.09 -12.03
CA ALA A 23 -14.20 14.53 -11.81
C ALA A 23 -12.76 15.02 -11.53
N ASP A 24 -12.01 14.29 -10.72
CA ASP A 24 -10.61 14.58 -10.45
C ASP A 24 -9.74 14.44 -11.70
N HIS A 25 -9.94 13.38 -12.48
CA HIS A 25 -9.26 13.22 -13.78
C HIS A 25 -9.56 14.36 -14.75
N ALA A 26 -10.82 14.79 -14.85
CA ALA A 26 -11.20 15.90 -15.72
C ALA A 26 -10.53 17.22 -15.29
N SER A 27 -10.15 17.34 -14.03
CA SER A 27 -9.41 18.47 -13.47
C SER A 27 -7.88 18.31 -13.55
N GLY A 28 -7.39 17.24 -14.19
CA GLY A 28 -5.96 16.96 -14.32
C GLY A 28 -5.36 16.17 -13.14
N GLY A 29 -6.17 15.68 -12.22
CA GLY A 29 -5.74 14.85 -11.08
C GLY A 29 -5.50 13.39 -11.44
N ALA A 30 -4.90 12.64 -10.54
CA ALA A 30 -4.62 11.21 -10.69
C ALA A 30 -5.80 10.30 -10.28
N ALA A 31 -6.90 10.85 -9.78
CA ALA A 31 -8.07 10.15 -9.26
C ALA A 31 -7.79 9.17 -8.10
N ALA A 32 -6.56 9.07 -7.66
CA ALA A 32 -6.11 8.26 -6.52
C ALA A 32 -4.77 8.82 -5.99
N PRO A 33 -4.54 8.74 -4.67
CA PRO A 33 -5.49 8.35 -3.62
C PRO A 33 -6.54 9.44 -3.33
N LEU A 34 -7.73 9.06 -2.81
CA LEU A 34 -8.77 10.02 -2.37
C LEU A 34 -8.70 10.35 -0.87
N MET A 35 -7.97 9.53 -0.10
CA MET A 35 -7.83 9.67 1.35
C MET A 35 -7.17 10.97 1.83
N PRO A 36 -6.27 11.64 1.07
CA PRO A 36 -5.63 12.87 1.55
C PRO A 36 -6.62 13.95 2.00
N TYR A 37 -7.81 14.01 1.40
CA TYR A 37 -8.83 14.96 1.83
C TYR A 37 -9.42 14.63 3.20
N LEU A 38 -9.66 13.35 3.48
CA LEU A 38 -10.09 12.91 4.81
C LEU A 38 -9.00 13.16 5.86
N ASP A 39 -7.75 12.87 5.51
CA ASP A 39 -6.61 13.13 6.40
C ASP A 39 -6.47 14.62 6.71
N TYR A 40 -6.74 15.49 5.73
CA TYR A 40 -6.82 16.92 5.99
C TYR A 40 -7.87 17.26 7.04
N ILE A 41 -9.09 16.75 6.89
CA ILE A 41 -10.18 17.02 7.84
C ILE A 41 -9.82 16.55 9.25
N LEU A 42 -9.17 15.37 9.36
CA LEU A 42 -8.83 14.76 10.65
C LEU A 42 -7.63 15.42 11.34
N PHE A 43 -6.69 15.97 10.57
CA PHE A 43 -5.39 16.39 11.10
C PHE A 43 -5.06 17.87 10.89
N ARG A 44 -5.89 18.65 10.20
CA ARG A 44 -5.64 20.07 9.90
C ARG A 44 -5.38 20.96 11.12
N ASP A 45 -5.96 20.59 12.26
CA ASP A 45 -5.83 21.35 13.50
C ASP A 45 -4.57 20.95 14.32
N LYS A 46 -3.80 19.99 13.83
CA LYS A 46 -2.52 19.59 14.44
C LYS A 46 -1.37 20.45 13.90
N PRO A 47 -0.43 20.85 14.76
CA PRO A 47 0.75 21.57 14.29
C PRO A 47 1.67 20.65 13.47
N GLY A 48 2.35 21.20 12.48
CA GLY A 48 3.33 20.50 11.67
C GLY A 48 2.70 19.53 10.65
N TYR A 49 3.34 18.39 10.45
CA TYR A 49 2.90 17.36 9.52
C TYR A 49 2.44 16.10 10.25
N THR A 50 1.45 15.45 9.68
CA THR A 50 1.00 14.13 10.09
C THR A 50 1.07 13.21 8.88
N MET A 51 1.61 12.01 9.05
CA MET A 51 1.64 11.01 7.99
C MET A 51 0.63 9.91 8.27
N THR A 52 -0.02 9.43 7.21
CA THR A 52 -0.87 8.24 7.26
C THR A 52 -0.40 7.24 6.22
N LEU A 53 -0.37 5.97 6.60
CA LEU A 53 0.02 4.85 5.77
C LEU A 53 -1.12 3.83 5.76
N ASN A 54 -1.66 3.53 4.59
CA ASN A 54 -2.63 2.45 4.45
C ASN A 54 -1.98 1.27 3.71
N ILE A 55 -1.99 0.09 4.35
CA ILE A 55 -1.46 -1.15 3.77
C ILE A 55 -2.64 -2.06 3.41
N GLY A 56 -3.20 -1.82 2.21
CA GLY A 56 -4.20 -2.66 1.56
C GLY A 56 -3.56 -3.66 0.60
N GLY A 57 -4.17 -3.92 -0.54
CA GLY A 57 -3.54 -4.64 -1.66
C GLY A 57 -2.32 -3.88 -2.19
N ILE A 58 -2.48 -2.58 -2.41
CA ILE A 58 -1.44 -1.59 -2.64
C ILE A 58 -1.26 -0.78 -1.35
N ALA A 59 -0.04 -0.38 -1.03
CA ALA A 59 0.24 0.51 0.08
C ALA A 59 0.34 1.97 -0.42
N ASN A 60 -0.22 2.90 0.35
CA ASN A 60 -0.19 4.32 0.03
C ASN A 60 0.14 5.17 1.26
N LEU A 61 0.90 6.23 1.02
CA LEU A 61 1.34 7.20 2.01
C LEU A 61 0.71 8.56 1.72
N HIS A 62 0.23 9.21 2.76
CA HIS A 62 -0.23 10.59 2.67
C HIS A 62 0.48 11.46 3.70
N VAL A 63 0.72 12.71 3.32
CA VAL A 63 1.26 13.76 4.18
C VAL A 63 0.20 14.82 4.34
N ALA A 64 -0.33 14.96 5.55
CA ALA A 64 -1.34 15.95 5.90
C ALA A 64 -0.69 17.16 6.60
N ASN A 65 -1.23 18.36 6.30
CA ASN A 65 -0.81 19.62 6.89
C ASN A 65 -2.02 20.57 6.98
N ALA A 66 -1.99 21.55 7.88
CA ALA A 66 -3.03 22.57 7.97
C ALA A 66 -3.14 23.41 6.68
N ASP A 67 -2.04 23.65 5.99
CA ASP A 67 -2.04 24.24 4.64
C ASP A 67 -2.24 23.14 3.59
N ARG A 68 -3.42 23.10 2.96
CA ARG A 68 -3.77 22.14 1.91
C ARG A 68 -2.78 22.07 0.74
N ARG A 69 -2.07 23.17 0.45
CA ARG A 69 -1.09 23.23 -0.64
C ARG A 69 0.18 22.44 -0.33
N ARG A 70 0.40 22.09 0.94
CA ARG A 70 1.54 21.30 1.41
C ARG A 70 1.20 19.81 1.57
N MET A 71 -0.03 19.45 1.27
CA MET A 71 -0.48 18.06 1.34
C MET A 71 -0.15 17.34 0.04
N PHE A 72 0.22 16.09 0.18
CA PHE A 72 0.39 15.19 -0.96
C PHE A 72 0.22 13.74 -0.52
N GLY A 73 0.06 12.86 -1.51
CA GLY A 73 -0.01 11.42 -1.27
C GLY A 73 0.31 10.66 -2.54
N PHE A 74 0.79 9.44 -2.38
CA PHE A 74 1.16 8.56 -3.49
C PHE A 74 1.19 7.11 -3.03
N ASP A 75 1.13 6.19 -4.00
CA ASP A 75 1.29 4.77 -3.74
C ASP A 75 2.77 4.44 -3.55
N THR A 76 3.07 3.77 -2.43
CA THR A 76 4.44 3.42 -2.05
C THR A 76 4.91 2.11 -2.68
N GLY A 77 4.00 1.30 -3.20
CA GLY A 77 4.28 0.01 -3.79
C GLY A 77 3.23 -1.04 -3.41
N PRO A 78 3.55 -2.32 -3.54
CA PRO A 78 2.63 -3.37 -3.13
C PRO A 78 2.45 -3.39 -1.62
N GLY A 79 1.20 -3.56 -1.20
CA GLY A 79 0.87 -3.93 0.17
C GLY A 79 0.79 -5.46 0.27
N ASN A 80 -0.43 -5.97 0.46
CA ASN A 80 -0.64 -7.42 0.62
C ASN A 80 -0.79 -8.18 -0.71
N ILE A 81 -0.81 -7.51 -1.86
CA ILE A 81 -1.18 -8.14 -3.13
C ILE A 81 -0.26 -9.32 -3.48
N ILE A 82 1.05 -9.17 -3.29
CA ILE A 82 2.03 -10.23 -3.59
C ILE A 82 1.86 -11.39 -2.61
N SER A 83 1.87 -11.13 -1.30
CA SER A 83 1.76 -12.16 -0.28
C SER A 83 0.43 -12.92 -0.35
N ASN A 84 -0.70 -12.23 -0.58
CA ASN A 84 -2.00 -12.87 -0.73
C ASN A 84 -2.04 -13.78 -1.95
N TYR A 85 -1.48 -13.31 -3.06
CA TYR A 85 -1.44 -14.10 -4.28
C TYR A 85 -0.55 -15.33 -4.14
N MET A 86 0.62 -15.18 -3.49
CA MET A 86 1.48 -16.32 -3.16
C MET A 86 0.77 -17.32 -2.24
N CYS A 87 0.04 -16.85 -1.23
CA CYS A 87 -0.79 -17.72 -0.39
C CYS A 87 -1.79 -18.53 -1.22
N LYS A 88 -2.48 -17.87 -2.16
CA LYS A 88 -3.46 -18.52 -3.01
C LYS A 88 -2.84 -19.61 -3.89
N VAL A 89 -1.70 -19.32 -4.52
CA VAL A 89 -1.03 -20.24 -5.46
C VAL A 89 -0.32 -21.38 -4.72
N LEU A 90 0.38 -21.08 -3.62
CA LEU A 90 1.24 -22.05 -2.93
C LEU A 90 0.50 -22.88 -1.89
N LEU A 91 -0.60 -22.37 -1.34
CA LEU A 91 -1.27 -22.95 -0.16
C LEU A 91 -2.78 -23.12 -0.32
N GLY A 92 -3.39 -22.54 -1.37
CA GLY A 92 -4.85 -22.52 -1.53
C GLY A 92 -5.56 -21.61 -0.51
N LEU A 93 -4.85 -20.69 0.14
CA LEU A 93 -5.38 -19.77 1.13
C LEU A 93 -5.57 -18.38 0.50
N GLU A 94 -6.58 -17.63 0.92
CA GLU A 94 -6.78 -16.26 0.44
C GLU A 94 -5.70 -15.30 0.92
N TYR A 95 -5.19 -15.49 2.15
CA TYR A 95 -4.10 -14.71 2.75
C TYR A 95 -3.47 -15.45 3.94
N ASP A 96 -2.29 -15.02 4.35
CA ASP A 96 -1.62 -15.48 5.57
C ASP A 96 -2.21 -14.77 6.79
N LYS A 97 -3.08 -15.49 7.52
CA LYS A 97 -3.75 -14.92 8.70
C LYS A 97 -2.72 -14.59 9.78
N ASP A 98 -2.72 -13.34 10.20
CA ASP A 98 -1.82 -12.78 11.22
C ASP A 98 -0.32 -12.92 10.88
N GLY A 99 0.02 -13.26 9.61
CA GLY A 99 1.40 -13.41 9.16
C GLY A 99 2.15 -14.61 9.72
N VAL A 100 1.44 -15.63 10.20
CA VAL A 100 2.02 -16.79 10.90
C VAL A 100 2.96 -17.60 10.00
N ILE A 101 2.59 -17.76 8.73
CA ILE A 101 3.40 -18.54 7.78
C ILE A 101 4.65 -17.74 7.40
N ALA A 102 4.50 -16.47 7.06
CA ALA A 102 5.62 -15.59 6.76
C ALA A 102 6.59 -15.45 7.96
N ALA A 103 6.06 -15.40 9.19
CA ALA A 103 6.89 -15.33 10.40
C ALA A 103 7.74 -16.59 10.64
N SER A 104 7.37 -17.74 10.07
CA SER A 104 8.17 -18.98 10.16
C SER A 104 9.27 -19.07 9.11
N GLY A 105 9.23 -18.21 8.08
CA GLY A 105 10.23 -18.15 7.01
C GLY A 105 11.36 -17.17 7.26
N LYS A 106 12.29 -17.15 6.32
CA LYS A 106 13.43 -16.22 6.30
C LYS A 106 13.38 -15.36 5.04
N VAL A 107 13.78 -14.10 5.20
CA VAL A 107 13.89 -13.18 4.05
C VAL A 107 15.06 -13.61 3.17
N ASP A 108 14.78 -13.84 1.88
CA ASP A 108 15.79 -14.15 0.86
C ASP A 108 16.23 -12.89 0.15
N ALA A 109 17.54 -12.63 0.13
CA ALA A 109 18.11 -11.42 -0.44
C ALA A 109 17.97 -11.36 -1.98
N SER A 110 18.01 -12.50 -2.67
CA SER A 110 17.93 -12.55 -4.13
C SER A 110 16.51 -12.31 -4.63
N LEU A 111 15.52 -12.79 -3.90
CA LEU A 111 14.10 -12.51 -4.15
C LEU A 111 13.76 -11.05 -3.79
N MET A 112 14.30 -10.52 -2.69
CA MET A 112 14.15 -9.11 -2.35
C MET A 112 14.70 -8.20 -3.44
N ASP A 113 15.91 -8.48 -3.93
CA ASP A 113 16.54 -7.74 -5.03
C ASP A 113 15.71 -7.83 -6.33
N HIS A 114 15.11 -8.99 -6.60
CA HIS A 114 14.20 -9.15 -7.74
C HIS A 114 12.98 -8.24 -7.63
N PHE A 115 12.34 -8.15 -6.49
CA PHE A 115 11.20 -7.26 -6.26
C PHE A 115 11.60 -5.78 -6.34
N MET A 116 12.75 -5.42 -5.79
CA MET A 116 13.24 -4.05 -5.77
C MET A 116 13.63 -3.52 -7.15
N LYS A 117 13.75 -4.38 -8.15
CA LYS A 117 14.00 -4.04 -9.56
C LYS A 117 12.72 -3.90 -10.40
N HIS A 118 11.55 -3.96 -9.78
CA HIS A 118 10.28 -3.86 -10.50
C HIS A 118 10.11 -2.47 -11.14
N PRO A 119 9.59 -2.37 -12.41
CA PRO A 119 9.43 -1.10 -13.13
C PRO A 119 8.51 -0.07 -12.45
N PHE A 120 7.76 -0.44 -11.43
CA PHE A 120 6.96 0.49 -10.64
C PHE A 120 7.79 1.67 -10.11
N TRP A 121 9.06 1.43 -9.80
CA TRP A 121 9.96 2.43 -9.22
C TRP A 121 10.37 3.53 -10.19
N ASP A 122 10.25 3.29 -11.49
CA ASP A 122 10.61 4.24 -12.55
C ASP A 122 9.55 5.34 -12.74
N ARG A 123 8.39 5.20 -12.08
CA ARG A 123 7.30 6.17 -12.17
C ARG A 123 7.54 7.34 -11.21
N PRO A 124 7.45 8.59 -11.70
CA PRO A 124 7.54 9.77 -10.85
C PRO A 124 6.31 9.86 -9.90
N VAL A 125 6.48 10.51 -8.75
CA VAL A 125 5.37 10.84 -7.86
C VAL A 125 4.72 12.18 -8.30
N PRO A 126 3.39 12.37 -8.11
CA PRO A 126 2.44 11.39 -7.55
C PRO A 126 2.19 10.22 -8.49
N ARG A 127 2.25 9.01 -7.94
CA ARG A 127 2.03 7.78 -8.71
C ARG A 127 0.96 6.92 -8.08
N SER A 128 0.27 6.13 -8.92
CA SER A 128 -0.69 5.12 -8.50
C SER A 128 -0.20 3.73 -8.89
N GLY A 129 -0.31 2.79 -7.96
CA GLY A 129 -0.10 1.37 -8.20
C GLY A 129 -1.41 0.69 -8.60
N TRP A 130 -1.32 -0.26 -9.52
CA TRP A 130 -2.47 -1.03 -9.98
C TRP A 130 -2.23 -2.52 -9.70
N SER A 131 -3.31 -3.27 -9.55
CA SER A 131 -3.22 -4.72 -9.42
C SER A 131 -2.51 -5.39 -10.60
N GLN A 132 -2.56 -4.75 -11.79
CA GLN A 132 -1.86 -5.21 -12.99
C GLN A 132 -0.34 -5.06 -12.91
N ASP A 133 0.18 -4.12 -12.11
CA ASP A 133 1.63 -3.98 -11.90
C ASP A 133 2.21 -5.24 -11.25
N TYR A 134 1.43 -5.85 -10.35
CA TYR A 134 1.78 -7.10 -9.67
C TYR A 134 0.80 -8.19 -10.09
N SER A 135 0.74 -8.42 -11.42
CA SER A 135 -0.24 -9.32 -12.01
C SER A 135 -0.03 -10.77 -11.57
N GLU A 136 -1.06 -11.58 -11.83
CA GLU A 136 -1.03 -13.03 -11.57
C GLU A 136 0.14 -13.69 -12.27
N GLU A 137 0.38 -13.30 -13.51
CA GLU A 137 1.47 -13.80 -14.35
C GLU A 137 2.84 -13.45 -13.77
N TYR A 138 3.01 -12.19 -13.33
CA TYR A 138 4.25 -11.74 -12.69
C TYR A 138 4.56 -12.56 -11.43
N ILE A 139 3.56 -12.77 -10.57
CA ILE A 139 3.76 -13.49 -9.32
C ILE A 139 3.99 -14.98 -9.58
N LYS A 140 3.27 -15.60 -10.54
CA LYS A 140 3.53 -17.00 -10.94
C LYS A 140 4.93 -17.19 -11.50
N ALA A 141 5.37 -16.30 -12.38
CA ALA A 141 6.73 -16.31 -12.93
C ALA A 141 7.79 -16.17 -11.82
N THR A 142 7.53 -15.28 -10.84
CA THR A 142 8.40 -15.11 -9.68
C THR A 142 8.47 -16.39 -8.84
N ILE A 143 7.34 -17.00 -8.50
CA ILE A 143 7.30 -18.29 -7.76
C ILE A 143 8.09 -19.36 -8.51
N GLN A 144 7.90 -19.47 -9.82
CA GLN A 144 8.62 -20.45 -10.64
C GLN A 144 10.12 -20.20 -10.64
N LYS A 145 10.55 -18.95 -10.80
CA LYS A 145 11.95 -18.55 -10.79
C LYS A 145 12.64 -18.87 -9.46
N PHE A 146 11.94 -18.70 -8.35
CA PHE A 146 12.43 -18.92 -7.00
C PHE A 146 11.89 -20.21 -6.36
N SER A 147 11.51 -21.19 -7.16
CA SER A 147 10.94 -22.46 -6.71
C SER A 147 11.86 -23.32 -5.84
N PHE A 148 13.14 -22.98 -5.76
CA PHE A 148 14.12 -23.62 -4.88
C PHE A 148 14.00 -23.12 -3.42
N LEU A 149 13.29 -22.00 -3.17
CA LEU A 149 13.03 -21.48 -1.82
C LEU A 149 11.83 -22.18 -1.19
N PRO A 150 11.83 -22.41 0.13
CA PRO A 150 10.65 -22.79 0.87
C PRO A 150 9.51 -21.79 0.69
N LYS A 151 8.29 -22.25 0.72
CA LYS A 151 7.11 -21.36 0.59
C LYS A 151 7.01 -20.31 1.70
N GLU A 152 7.48 -20.66 2.90
CA GLU A 152 7.57 -19.78 4.05
C GLU A 152 8.54 -18.62 3.77
N ASP A 153 9.66 -18.89 3.13
CA ASP A 153 10.67 -17.87 2.77
C ASP A 153 10.18 -16.95 1.65
N LEU A 154 9.43 -17.50 0.68
CA LEU A 154 8.75 -16.71 -0.35
C LEU A 154 7.79 -15.71 0.29
N LEU A 155 6.96 -16.18 1.25
CA LEU A 155 6.00 -15.33 1.95
C LEU A 155 6.68 -14.32 2.90
N ALA A 156 7.71 -14.74 3.64
CA ALA A 156 8.49 -13.86 4.50
C ALA A 156 9.11 -12.71 3.69
N THR A 157 9.70 -13.03 2.53
CA THR A 157 10.31 -12.03 1.65
C THR A 157 9.26 -11.10 1.05
N ALA A 158 8.09 -11.60 0.62
CA ALA A 158 7.01 -10.77 0.11
C ALA A 158 6.47 -9.80 1.16
N CYS A 159 6.36 -10.23 2.42
CA CYS A 159 5.94 -9.35 3.52
C CYS A 159 7.00 -8.30 3.84
N ALA A 160 8.27 -8.69 3.92
CA ALA A 160 9.39 -7.77 4.16
C ALA A 160 9.51 -6.74 3.04
N PHE A 161 9.28 -7.16 1.78
CA PHE A 161 9.29 -6.27 0.63
C PHE A 161 8.27 -5.13 0.74
N THR A 162 7.08 -5.36 1.30
CA THR A 162 6.12 -4.27 1.56
C THR A 162 6.74 -3.19 2.46
N GLY A 163 7.45 -3.59 3.51
CA GLY A 163 8.14 -2.65 4.41
C GLY A 163 9.26 -1.88 3.70
N GLU A 164 10.11 -2.58 2.94
CA GLU A 164 11.18 -1.97 2.17
C GLU A 164 10.65 -1.01 1.10
N ALA A 165 9.55 -1.37 0.43
CA ALA A 165 8.86 -0.53 -0.55
C ALA A 165 8.38 0.79 0.07
N VAL A 166 7.76 0.73 1.23
CA VAL A 166 7.32 1.91 1.99
C VAL A 166 8.53 2.76 2.40
N ALA A 167 9.55 2.15 3.00
CA ALA A 167 10.74 2.84 3.48
C ALA A 167 11.49 3.54 2.32
N ARG A 168 11.68 2.86 1.21
CA ARG A 168 12.28 3.42 0.00
C ARG A 168 11.47 4.59 -0.53
N SER A 169 10.16 4.40 -0.70
CA SER A 169 9.28 5.46 -1.21
C SER A 169 9.26 6.69 -0.33
N MET A 170 9.29 6.53 0.99
CA MET A 170 9.39 7.65 1.91
C MET A 170 10.72 8.38 1.76
N LYS A 171 11.85 7.67 1.76
CA LYS A 171 13.18 8.27 1.64
C LYS A 171 13.39 9.01 0.33
N GLU A 172 12.88 8.47 -0.78
CA GLU A 172 13.09 9.06 -2.11
C GLU A 172 12.14 10.21 -2.42
N ASN A 173 10.94 10.26 -1.81
CA ASN A 173 9.87 11.14 -2.28
C ASN A 173 9.28 12.07 -1.20
N VAL A 174 9.60 11.88 0.06
CA VAL A 174 9.18 12.80 1.13
C VAL A 174 10.38 13.64 1.54
N PRO A 175 10.28 14.98 1.50
CA PRO A 175 11.35 15.87 1.95
C PRO A 175 11.80 15.54 3.39
N GLU A 176 13.10 15.60 3.63
CA GLU A 176 13.69 15.17 4.91
C GLU A 176 13.20 16.03 6.09
N ASP A 177 12.97 17.32 5.86
CA ASP A 177 12.42 18.24 6.85
C ASP A 177 10.99 17.85 7.25
N ILE A 178 10.19 17.37 6.33
CA ILE A 178 8.85 16.83 6.61
C ILE A 178 8.95 15.55 7.44
N ILE A 179 9.84 14.61 7.07
CA ILE A 179 10.06 13.39 7.85
C ILE A 179 10.46 13.73 9.29
N LYS A 180 11.43 14.64 9.47
CA LYS A 180 11.93 15.05 10.79
C LYS A 180 10.91 15.82 11.63
N SER A 181 10.01 16.56 10.99
CA SER A 181 8.97 17.33 11.67
C SER A 181 7.67 16.55 11.89
N THR A 182 7.57 15.34 11.39
CA THR A 182 6.41 14.47 11.58
C THR A 182 6.50 13.78 12.94
N ASP A 183 5.55 14.07 13.82
CA ASP A 183 5.49 13.47 15.16
C ASP A 183 5.04 12.01 15.11
N LYS A 184 4.07 11.69 14.23
CA LYS A 184 3.45 10.37 14.17
C LYS A 184 3.14 9.93 12.74
N LEU A 185 3.39 8.64 12.49
CA LEU A 185 2.87 7.90 11.35
C LEU A 185 1.71 7.02 11.81
N TYR A 186 0.51 7.26 11.30
CA TYR A 186 -0.66 6.43 11.56
C TYR A 186 -0.79 5.35 10.49
N ALA A 187 -0.62 4.10 10.87
CA ALA A 187 -0.77 2.97 9.97
C ALA A 187 -2.16 2.33 10.07
N SER A 188 -2.73 1.95 8.93
CA SER A 188 -4.04 1.33 8.79
C SER A 188 -4.06 0.25 7.70
N GLY A 189 -5.17 -0.47 7.58
CA GLY A 189 -5.36 -1.53 6.60
C GLY A 189 -5.02 -2.93 7.12
N GLY A 190 -5.32 -3.95 6.33
CA GLY A 190 -5.12 -5.35 6.71
C GLY A 190 -3.66 -5.75 6.94
N GLY A 191 -2.74 -5.06 6.29
CA GLY A 191 -1.30 -5.33 6.43
C GLY A 191 -0.71 -4.96 7.79
N VAL A 192 -1.36 -4.08 8.55
CA VAL A 192 -0.89 -3.67 9.89
C VAL A 192 -1.07 -4.79 10.93
N LYS A 193 -1.98 -5.72 10.68
CA LYS A 193 -2.26 -6.84 11.59
C LYS A 193 -1.21 -7.97 11.51
N LYS A 194 -0.27 -7.89 10.59
CA LYS A 194 0.85 -8.84 10.49
C LYS A 194 1.93 -8.42 11.49
N SER A 195 1.70 -8.69 12.78
CA SER A 195 2.70 -8.41 13.81
C SER A 195 3.87 -9.38 13.66
N SER A 196 5.02 -8.89 13.28
CA SER A 196 6.27 -9.56 13.63
C SER A 196 6.51 -9.31 15.13
N ASP A 197 6.61 -10.34 15.93
CA ASP A 197 7.00 -10.29 17.35
C ASP A 197 8.47 -9.82 17.55
N HIS A 198 8.91 -8.82 16.78
CA HIS A 198 10.26 -8.26 16.90
C HIS A 198 10.36 -7.02 17.81
N GLU A 199 9.25 -6.59 18.43
CA GLU A 199 9.28 -5.54 19.45
C GLU A 199 9.30 -6.11 20.87
N LYS A 200 10.28 -6.92 21.23
CA LYS A 200 10.64 -7.13 22.64
C LYS A 200 12.10 -7.56 22.74
N LYS A 201 13.01 -6.61 22.63
CA LYS A 201 14.31 -6.64 23.33
C LYS A 201 15.07 -5.33 23.05
N SER A 202 14.81 -4.33 23.85
CA SER A 202 15.83 -3.37 24.30
C SER A 202 15.31 -2.67 25.54
#